data_b7acee979c3a28528f8c7c720301836e
#
_entry.id   b7acee979c3a28528f8c7c720301836e
#
_cell.length_a   1.000
_cell.length_b   1.000
_cell.length_c   1.000
_cell.angle_alpha   90.00
_cell.angle_beta   90.00
_cell.angle_gamma   90.00
#
_symmetry.space_group_name_H-M   'P 1'
#
loop_
_entity.id
_entity.type
_entity.pdbx_description
1 polymer ?
#
loop_
_entity_poly.entity_id
_entity_poly.type
_entity_poly.pdbx_seq_one_letter_code
_entity_poly.pdbx_strand_id
1 'polypeptide(L)'
;MKKSLAFLLIACTLLLCACTRDTTTQPSVSPTIQVTNTPAIEMPPTVSDQPQTADTSLPLMDGSYTAEASESYVAAQGHGWKEYLKITVENQQIASVEYDALKDGKKKSETTPEEYPMTPPPSEWTPKLNEAIRTAQMPEAVDTVSGATMSSTVARQLYAAVLKAAREGNTETVIVEIS
;
A
#
# COMPACT_ATOMS: atom_id res chain seq x y z
N MET A 1 17.29 -34.16 32.04
CA MET A 1 16.07 -34.92 32.41
C MET A 1 15.11 -34.83 31.25
N LYS A 2 14.77 -35.98 30.71
CA LYS A 2 13.87 -36.22 29.57
C LYS A 2 12.41 -36.00 29.98
N LYS A 3 11.56 -35.47 29.04
CA LYS A 3 10.12 -35.83 28.90
C LYS A 3 9.58 -34.95 27.74
N SER A 4 9.30 -35.53 26.61
CA SER A 4 8.16 -36.31 26.08
C SER A 4 7.16 -35.38 25.39
N LEU A 5 7.23 -35.39 24.13
CA LEU A 5 6.36 -35.80 23.00
C LEU A 5 4.85 -35.91 23.35
N ALA A 6 4.03 -35.07 22.73
CA ALA A 6 2.62 -35.41 22.47
C ALA A 6 2.24 -34.89 21.07
N PHE A 7 2.16 -35.83 20.16
CA PHE A 7 1.45 -35.76 18.87
C PHE A 7 -0.06 -35.66 19.14
N LEU A 8 -0.74 -34.72 18.53
CA LEU A 8 -2.17 -34.83 18.35
C LEU A 8 -2.50 -34.62 16.86
N LEU A 9 -2.66 -35.74 16.19
CA LEU A 9 -3.30 -35.89 14.89
C LEU A 9 -4.81 -35.64 15.08
N ILE A 10 -5.37 -34.69 14.35
CA ILE A 10 -6.82 -34.63 14.08
C ILE A 10 -7.03 -34.68 12.59
N ALA A 11 -7.62 -35.79 12.18
CA ALA A 11 -7.97 -36.11 10.81
C ALA A 11 -9.26 -35.39 10.38
N CYS A 12 -9.25 -34.97 9.14
CA CYS A 12 -10.24 -35.19 8.08
C CYS A 12 -11.74 -34.99 8.41
N THR A 13 -12.36 -34.04 7.70
CA THR A 13 -13.63 -34.31 7.02
C THR A 13 -13.76 -33.47 5.76
N LEU A 14 -13.74 -34.19 4.62
CA LEU A 14 -14.22 -33.75 3.32
C LEU A 14 -15.71 -33.51 3.37
N LEU A 15 -16.17 -32.34 2.95
CA LEU A 15 -17.56 -32.15 2.54
C LEU A 15 -17.58 -31.65 1.09
N LEU A 16 -17.88 -32.60 0.19
CA LEU A 16 -18.29 -32.30 -1.18
C LEU A 16 -19.68 -31.68 -1.14
N CYS A 17 -19.84 -30.49 -1.69
CA CYS A 17 -21.13 -29.96 -2.07
C CYS A 17 -21.11 -29.67 -3.58
N ALA A 18 -21.77 -30.58 -4.32
CA ALA A 18 -22.09 -30.41 -5.73
C ALA A 18 -23.39 -29.60 -5.81
N CYS A 19 -23.40 -28.49 -6.58
CA CYS A 19 -24.64 -27.87 -7.04
C CYS A 19 -24.51 -27.45 -8.49
N THR A 20 -25.15 -28.22 -9.30
CA THR A 20 -26.00 -28.05 -10.51
C THR A 20 -25.86 -26.73 -11.30
N ARG A 21 -25.60 -26.97 -12.59
CA ARG A 21 -25.75 -26.03 -13.69
C ARG A 21 -27.24 -25.69 -13.92
N ASP A 22 -27.53 -24.41 -14.07
CA ASP A 22 -28.74 -23.96 -14.76
C ASP A 22 -28.34 -23.27 -16.07
N THR A 23 -28.79 -23.89 -17.15
CA THR A 23 -28.69 -23.40 -18.51
C THR A 23 -29.91 -22.54 -18.80
N THR A 24 -29.78 -21.24 -18.96
CA THR A 24 -30.87 -20.42 -19.51
C THR A 24 -30.44 -19.80 -20.83
N THR A 25 -31.19 -20.18 -21.82
CA THR A 25 -31.12 -19.90 -23.24
C THR A 25 -31.27 -18.40 -23.54
N GLN A 26 -30.39 -17.89 -24.37
CA GLN A 26 -30.40 -16.55 -24.95
C GLN A 26 -31.36 -16.47 -26.14
N PRO A 27 -32.11 -15.39 -26.34
CA PRO A 27 -32.56 -15.01 -27.70
C PRO A 27 -31.70 -13.87 -28.25
N SER A 28 -31.08 -14.17 -29.38
CA SER A 28 -30.38 -13.25 -30.27
C SER A 28 -31.37 -12.28 -30.92
N VAL A 29 -31.12 -10.99 -30.78
CA VAL A 29 -31.68 -9.96 -31.65
C VAL A 29 -30.55 -8.99 -32.08
N SER A 30 -30.16 -9.10 -33.35
CA SER A 30 -29.31 -8.13 -34.02
C SER A 30 -30.15 -6.91 -34.43
N PRO A 31 -29.72 -5.69 -34.11
CA PRO A 31 -30.12 -4.53 -34.91
C PRO A 31 -29.02 -4.19 -35.90
N THR A 32 -29.34 -4.25 -37.16
CA THR A 32 -28.65 -3.64 -38.30
C THR A 32 -28.58 -2.14 -38.09
N ILE A 33 -27.38 -1.57 -37.92
CA ILE A 33 -27.19 -0.12 -37.96
C ILE A 33 -26.60 0.26 -39.29
N GLN A 34 -27.38 1.06 -40.05
CA GLN A 34 -26.94 1.72 -41.28
C GLN A 34 -25.86 2.76 -40.96
N VAL A 35 -24.78 2.69 -41.72
CA VAL A 35 -23.68 3.68 -41.70
C VAL A 35 -24.13 4.90 -42.50
N THR A 36 -24.36 6.01 -41.80
CA THR A 36 -24.48 7.32 -42.44
C THR A 36 -23.17 8.06 -42.25
N ASN A 37 -22.47 8.32 -43.35
CA ASN A 37 -21.25 9.11 -43.39
C ASN A 37 -21.56 10.58 -43.06
N THR A 38 -21.05 11.08 -41.94
CA THR A 38 -20.95 12.50 -41.63
C THR A 38 -19.49 12.88 -41.53
N PRO A 39 -19.02 14.00 -42.14
CA PRO A 39 -17.60 14.32 -42.18
C PRO A 39 -17.02 14.65 -40.81
N ALA A 40 -15.79 14.17 -40.59
CA ALA A 40 -14.99 14.37 -39.40
C ALA A 40 -14.74 15.87 -39.16
N ILE A 41 -15.17 16.35 -38.02
CA ILE A 41 -14.65 17.59 -37.41
C ILE A 41 -13.46 17.15 -36.53
N GLU A 42 -12.29 17.57 -37.00
CA GLU A 42 -11.01 17.38 -36.27
C GLU A 42 -11.05 18.24 -35.00
N MET A 43 -11.28 17.61 -33.85
CA MET A 43 -11.15 18.25 -32.56
C MET A 43 -9.67 18.18 -32.15
N PRO A 44 -9.09 19.29 -31.62
CA PRO A 44 -7.72 19.27 -31.08
C PRO A 44 -7.62 18.30 -29.91
N PRO A 45 -6.44 17.69 -29.65
CA PRO A 45 -6.27 16.74 -28.56
C PRO A 45 -6.51 17.44 -27.23
N THR A 46 -7.62 17.11 -26.59
CA THR A 46 -7.86 17.45 -25.19
C THR A 46 -6.84 16.67 -24.36
N VAL A 47 -5.87 17.38 -23.82
CA VAL A 47 -4.99 16.83 -22.78
C VAL A 47 -5.90 16.49 -21.59
N SER A 48 -6.23 15.23 -21.47
CA SER A 48 -6.98 14.70 -20.31
C SER A 48 -6.00 14.66 -19.15
N ASP A 49 -6.10 15.65 -18.28
CA ASP A 49 -5.47 15.66 -16.95
C ASP A 49 -6.25 14.68 -16.04
N GLN A 50 -6.26 13.43 -16.45
CA GLN A 50 -6.82 12.35 -15.64
C GLN A 50 -5.69 11.85 -14.75
N PRO A 51 -5.85 11.81 -13.41
CA PRO A 51 -4.88 11.18 -12.54
C PRO A 51 -4.63 9.76 -13.07
N GLN A 52 -3.40 9.48 -13.49
CA GLN A 52 -3.02 8.13 -13.89
C GLN A 52 -3.19 7.24 -12.66
N THR A 53 -4.27 6.47 -12.63
CA THR A 53 -4.39 5.35 -11.71
C THR A 53 -3.19 4.45 -11.95
N ALA A 54 -2.30 4.33 -10.96
CA ALA A 54 -1.15 3.44 -11.04
C ALA A 54 -1.67 2.04 -11.43
N ASP A 55 -1.11 1.50 -12.51
CA ASP A 55 -1.48 0.16 -12.98
C ASP A 55 -1.06 -0.87 -11.91
N THR A 56 -2.04 -1.26 -11.08
CA THR A 56 -1.83 -2.23 -10.00
C THR A 56 -1.57 -3.66 -10.51
N SER A 57 -1.65 -3.87 -11.81
CA SER A 57 -1.44 -5.17 -12.44
C SER A 57 0.04 -5.51 -12.68
N LEU A 58 0.94 -4.52 -12.65
CA LEU A 58 2.36 -4.76 -12.85
C LEU A 58 3.00 -5.40 -11.61
N PRO A 59 3.87 -6.41 -11.80
CA PRO A 59 4.62 -7.00 -10.70
C PRO A 59 5.58 -5.99 -10.08
N LEU A 60 5.92 -6.18 -8.81
CA LEU A 60 6.95 -5.38 -8.15
C LEU A 60 8.33 -5.80 -8.70
N MET A 61 9.19 -4.84 -8.99
CA MET A 61 10.58 -5.08 -9.38
C MET A 61 11.45 -5.19 -8.12
N ASP A 62 12.39 -6.14 -8.15
CA ASP A 62 13.34 -6.33 -7.04
C ASP A 62 14.20 -5.07 -6.86
N GLY A 63 14.38 -4.65 -5.61
CA GLY A 63 15.10 -3.43 -5.28
C GLY A 63 14.70 -2.81 -3.95
N SER A 64 15.27 -1.65 -3.65
CA SER A 64 14.95 -0.86 -2.47
C SER A 64 14.33 0.45 -2.91
N TYR A 65 13.15 0.78 -2.37
CA TYR A 65 12.35 1.93 -2.76
C TYR A 65 12.00 2.76 -1.54
N THR A 66 12.08 4.08 -1.68
CA THR A 66 11.85 5.02 -0.57
C THR A 66 10.88 6.12 -0.99
N ALA A 67 9.95 6.45 -0.11
CA ALA A 67 9.13 7.65 -0.20
C ALA A 67 9.27 8.47 1.09
N GLU A 68 9.26 9.79 0.96
CA GLU A 68 9.36 10.74 2.07
C GLU A 68 8.23 11.76 1.98
N ALA A 69 7.76 12.20 3.13
CA ALA A 69 6.83 13.33 3.21
C ALA A 69 7.53 14.63 2.76
N SER A 70 6.78 15.50 2.09
CA SER A 70 7.29 16.78 1.61
C SER A 70 7.69 17.73 2.75
N GLU A 71 8.53 18.69 2.44
CA GLU A 71 8.94 19.74 3.40
C GLU A 71 7.73 20.61 3.82
N SER A 72 6.76 20.80 2.94
CA SER A 72 5.53 21.52 3.25
C SER A 72 4.73 20.83 4.35
N TYR A 73 4.59 19.50 4.28
CA TYR A 73 3.98 18.70 5.34
C TYR A 73 4.78 18.76 6.63
N VAL A 74 6.11 18.58 6.56
CA VAL A 74 7.00 18.63 7.74
C VAL A 74 6.82 19.94 8.50
N ALA A 75 6.74 21.06 7.79
CA ALA A 75 6.57 22.39 8.40
C ALA A 75 5.16 22.61 8.97
N ALA A 76 4.12 22.16 8.25
CA ALA A 76 2.73 22.47 8.59
C ALA A 76 2.11 21.49 9.61
N GLN A 77 2.39 20.20 9.48
CA GLN A 77 1.73 19.13 10.22
C GLN A 77 2.69 18.14 10.88
N GLY A 78 3.88 17.95 10.30
CA GLY A 78 4.89 17.01 10.78
C GLY A 78 5.62 17.46 12.05
N HIS A 79 5.42 18.71 12.50
CA HIS A 79 6.09 19.27 13.68
C HIS A 79 7.64 19.13 13.61
N GLY A 80 8.19 19.23 12.41
CA GLY A 80 9.61 19.07 12.13
C GLY A 80 10.05 17.59 11.99
N TRP A 81 9.12 16.63 12.05
CA TRP A 81 9.39 15.23 11.78
C TRP A 81 9.11 14.92 10.31
N LYS A 82 10.13 14.49 9.56
CA LYS A 82 10.00 14.01 8.19
C LYS A 82 9.70 12.52 8.20
N GLU A 83 8.47 12.16 7.92
CA GLU A 83 8.06 10.76 7.82
C GLU A 83 8.55 10.13 6.52
N TYR A 84 9.01 8.90 6.58
CA TYR A 84 9.48 8.13 5.43
C TYR A 84 9.02 6.68 5.51
N LEU A 85 8.94 6.08 4.34
CA LEU A 85 8.71 4.65 4.19
C LEU A 85 9.71 4.09 3.18
N LYS A 86 10.44 3.06 3.60
CA LYS A 86 11.32 2.27 2.75
C LYS A 86 10.83 0.84 2.69
N ILE A 87 10.78 0.28 1.48
CA ILE A 87 10.55 -1.15 1.28
C ILE A 87 11.73 -1.77 0.54
N THR A 88 11.98 -3.05 0.81
CA THR A 88 12.85 -3.89 -0.02
C THR A 88 11.98 -4.95 -0.67
N VAL A 89 12.10 -5.08 -1.98
CA VAL A 89 11.41 -6.10 -2.78
C VAL A 89 12.42 -7.17 -3.19
N GLU A 90 12.09 -8.42 -2.94
CA GLU A 90 12.87 -9.60 -3.34
C GLU A 90 11.91 -10.65 -3.90
N ASN A 91 12.24 -11.21 -5.07
CA ASN A 91 11.39 -12.18 -5.76
C ASN A 91 9.94 -11.65 -5.97
N GLN A 92 9.82 -10.37 -6.34
CA GLN A 92 8.55 -9.67 -6.56
C GLN A 92 7.64 -9.56 -5.32
N GLN A 93 8.18 -9.78 -4.13
CA GLN A 93 7.48 -9.68 -2.86
C GLN A 93 8.17 -8.68 -1.92
N ILE A 94 7.39 -8.04 -1.06
CA ILE A 94 7.95 -7.14 -0.04
C ILE A 94 8.62 -7.99 1.04
N ALA A 95 9.96 -7.96 1.06
CA ALA A 95 10.79 -8.66 2.02
C ALA A 95 10.92 -7.89 3.33
N SER A 96 11.04 -6.56 3.26
CA SER A 96 11.15 -5.72 4.46
C SER A 96 10.42 -4.39 4.29
N VAL A 97 10.00 -3.83 5.43
CA VAL A 97 9.36 -2.52 5.55
C VAL A 97 10.03 -1.77 6.69
N GLU A 98 10.34 -0.50 6.45
CA GLU A 98 10.81 0.43 7.45
C GLU A 98 10.04 1.76 7.30
N TYR A 99 9.06 1.99 8.15
CA TYR A 99 8.41 3.29 8.33
C TYR A 99 8.92 3.90 9.63
N ASP A 100 9.29 5.18 9.59
CA ASP A 100 9.63 5.99 10.75
C ASP A 100 9.53 7.49 10.39
N ALA A 101 9.98 8.36 11.28
CA ALA A 101 10.18 9.77 10.99
C ALA A 101 11.53 10.23 11.52
N LEU A 102 12.16 11.14 10.80
CA LEU A 102 13.47 11.71 11.17
C LEU A 102 13.33 13.19 11.55
N LYS A 103 14.01 13.56 12.61
CA LYS A 103 14.24 14.97 13.02
C LYS A 103 15.65 15.10 13.55
N ASP A 104 16.43 15.98 12.97
CA ASP A 104 17.83 16.24 13.34
C ASP A 104 18.68 14.93 13.37
N GLY A 105 18.38 14.00 12.46
CA GLY A 105 19.07 12.71 12.35
C GLY A 105 18.61 11.63 13.35
N LYS A 106 17.67 11.93 14.26
CA LYS A 106 17.11 10.99 15.22
C LYS A 106 15.80 10.42 14.72
N LYS A 107 15.59 9.12 14.89
CA LYS A 107 14.31 8.46 14.58
C LYS A 107 13.27 8.76 15.67
N LYS A 108 12.02 8.94 15.26
CA LYS A 108 10.90 9.15 16.18
C LYS A 108 10.69 7.93 17.10
N SER A 109 10.87 6.72 16.57
CA SER A 109 10.80 5.48 17.33
C SER A 109 11.86 5.34 18.43
N GLU A 110 12.95 6.11 18.35
CA GLU A 110 14.06 6.11 19.30
C GLU A 110 13.93 7.22 20.36
N THR A 111 12.83 7.99 20.34
CA THR A 111 12.59 9.05 21.32
C THR A 111 12.18 8.48 22.67
N THR A 112 12.60 9.16 23.74
CA THR A 112 12.14 8.86 25.10
C THR A 112 10.80 9.55 25.38
N PRO A 113 10.05 9.13 26.42
CA PRO A 113 8.80 9.81 26.81
C PRO A 113 8.97 11.30 27.16
N GLU A 114 10.16 11.71 27.60
CA GLU A 114 10.49 13.11 27.88
C GLU A 114 10.67 13.92 26.59
N GLU A 115 11.25 13.32 25.55
CA GLU A 115 11.47 13.96 24.26
C GLU A 115 10.21 13.99 23.40
N TYR A 116 9.36 12.96 23.51
CA TYR A 116 8.12 12.85 22.77
C TYR A 116 6.99 12.31 23.66
N PRO A 117 6.35 13.17 24.46
CA PRO A 117 5.38 12.77 25.46
C PRO A 117 4.04 12.37 24.81
N MET A 118 3.92 11.08 24.45
CA MET A 118 2.66 10.50 23.99
C MET A 118 2.47 9.08 24.53
N THR A 119 1.22 8.62 24.55
CA THR A 119 0.86 7.28 24.99
C THR A 119 -0.09 6.64 23.98
N PRO A 120 0.27 5.47 23.40
CA PRO A 120 1.55 4.76 23.53
C PRO A 120 2.71 5.52 22.86
N PRO A 121 3.97 5.30 23.30
CA PRO A 121 5.13 5.97 22.73
C PRO A 121 5.44 5.47 21.30
N PRO A 122 6.21 6.25 20.50
CA PRO A 122 6.56 5.86 19.13
C PRO A 122 7.28 4.50 19.03
N SER A 123 8.10 4.16 20.01
CA SER A 123 8.79 2.87 20.10
C SER A 123 7.86 1.65 20.17
N GLU A 124 6.61 1.84 20.63
CA GLU A 124 5.62 0.76 20.71
C GLU A 124 4.74 0.64 19.47
N TRP A 125 4.36 1.76 18.86
CA TRP A 125 3.44 1.71 17.72
C TRP A 125 4.16 1.62 16.36
N THR A 126 5.40 2.12 16.23
CA THR A 126 6.15 2.05 14.96
C THR A 126 6.35 0.60 14.49
N PRO A 127 6.78 -0.36 15.34
CA PRO A 127 6.90 -1.76 14.91
C PRO A 127 5.55 -2.37 14.47
N LYS A 128 4.45 -2.00 15.13
CA LYS A 128 3.10 -2.47 14.76
C LYS A 128 2.68 -1.92 13.40
N LEU A 129 2.98 -0.65 13.11
CA LEU A 129 2.68 -0.04 11.82
C LEU A 129 3.53 -0.66 10.71
N ASN A 130 4.80 -0.92 10.95
CA ASN A 130 5.67 -1.63 10.01
C ASN A 130 5.10 -3.02 9.66
N GLU A 131 4.63 -3.76 10.67
CA GLU A 131 4.01 -5.07 10.45
C GLU A 131 2.68 -4.97 9.70
N ALA A 132 1.84 -3.98 10.03
CA ALA A 132 0.59 -3.72 9.31
C ALA A 132 0.83 -3.42 7.83
N ILE A 133 1.84 -2.61 7.50
CA ILE A 133 2.23 -2.32 6.11
C ILE A 133 2.76 -3.58 5.43
N ARG A 134 3.64 -4.34 6.10
CA ARG A 134 4.26 -5.55 5.55
C ARG A 134 3.22 -6.62 5.20
N THR A 135 2.14 -6.72 5.96
CA THR A 135 1.06 -7.70 5.73
C THR A 135 -0.01 -7.21 4.75
N ALA A 136 -0.12 -5.89 4.57
CA ALA A 136 -1.08 -5.31 3.64
C ALA A 136 -0.65 -5.51 2.18
N GLN A 137 -1.56 -5.96 1.33
CA GLN A 137 -1.32 -6.12 -0.10
C GLN A 137 -1.52 -4.83 -0.89
N MET A 138 -2.22 -3.86 -0.30
CA MET A 138 -2.53 -2.54 -0.89
C MET A 138 -2.59 -1.48 0.22
N PRO A 139 -2.36 -0.20 -0.11
CA PRO A 139 -2.29 0.86 0.90
C PRO A 139 -3.56 0.99 1.74
N GLU A 140 -4.72 0.82 1.14
CA GLU A 140 -6.02 0.92 1.81
C GLU A 140 -6.26 -0.19 2.84
N ALA A 141 -5.56 -1.31 2.72
CA ALA A 141 -5.63 -2.44 3.64
C ALA A 141 -4.70 -2.30 4.86
N VAL A 142 -3.91 -1.22 4.94
CA VAL A 142 -3.09 -0.95 6.12
C VAL A 142 -3.99 -0.50 7.27
N ASP A 143 -4.06 -1.31 8.32
CA ASP A 143 -4.85 -1.00 9.51
C ASP A 143 -4.31 0.23 10.26
N THR A 144 -5.23 0.99 10.85
CA THR A 144 -4.85 2.11 11.72
C THR A 144 -4.36 1.58 13.06
N VAL A 145 -3.13 1.93 13.40
CA VAL A 145 -2.52 1.55 14.68
C VAL A 145 -2.98 2.51 15.78
N SER A 146 -3.44 1.94 16.89
CA SER A 146 -3.86 2.73 18.07
C SER A 146 -2.72 3.59 18.59
N GLY A 147 -3.02 4.87 18.80
CA GLY A 147 -2.03 5.89 19.18
C GLY A 147 -1.21 6.47 18.03
N ALA A 148 -1.37 5.94 16.80
CA ALA A 148 -0.65 6.39 15.62
C ALA A 148 -1.56 6.72 14.42
N THR A 149 -2.74 7.28 14.66
CA THR A 149 -3.75 7.51 13.61
C THR A 149 -3.22 8.39 12.47
N MET A 150 -2.58 9.51 12.80
CA MET A 150 -2.00 10.40 11.79
C MET A 150 -0.86 9.69 11.04
N SER A 151 0.06 9.05 11.76
CA SER A 151 1.16 8.30 11.14
C SER A 151 0.66 7.14 10.28
N SER A 152 -0.42 6.46 10.66
CA SER A 152 -1.06 5.43 9.80
C SER A 152 -1.63 6.03 8.51
N THR A 153 -2.19 7.24 8.57
CA THR A 153 -2.70 7.94 7.38
C THR A 153 -1.56 8.35 6.45
N VAL A 154 -0.49 8.92 6.99
CA VAL A 154 0.71 9.26 6.21
C VAL A 154 1.36 8.01 5.62
N ALA A 155 1.48 6.95 6.41
CA ALA A 155 2.05 5.68 5.96
C ALA A 155 1.33 5.09 4.75
N ARG A 156 -0.01 5.18 4.67
CA ARG A 156 -0.78 4.72 3.50
C ARG A 156 -0.41 5.50 2.24
N GLN A 157 -0.25 6.84 2.34
CA GLN A 157 0.11 7.67 1.20
C GLN A 157 1.55 7.39 0.74
N LEU A 158 2.49 7.25 1.68
CA LEU A 158 3.87 6.85 1.37
C LEU A 158 3.92 5.43 0.77
N TYR A 159 3.08 4.50 1.28
CA TYR A 159 3.01 3.13 0.78
C TYR A 159 2.51 3.08 -0.67
N ALA A 160 1.49 3.87 -1.01
CA ALA A 160 1.04 4.00 -2.39
C ALA A 160 2.17 4.47 -3.32
N ALA A 161 2.96 5.45 -2.89
CA ALA A 161 4.07 6.01 -3.66
C ALA A 161 5.20 5.00 -3.86
N VAL A 162 5.64 4.28 -2.81
CA VAL A 162 6.71 3.27 -2.98
C VAL A 162 6.27 2.07 -3.78
N LEU A 163 5.00 1.63 -3.70
CA LEU A 163 4.49 0.56 -4.55
C LEU A 163 4.47 0.97 -6.03
N LYS A 164 4.10 2.22 -6.33
CA LYS A 164 4.19 2.75 -7.68
C LYS A 164 5.65 2.75 -8.15
N ALA A 165 6.57 3.31 -7.37
CA ALA A 165 7.99 3.32 -7.68
C ALA A 165 8.54 1.91 -7.91
N ALA A 166 8.14 0.93 -7.09
CA ALA A 166 8.57 -0.47 -7.23
C ALA A 166 8.04 -1.15 -8.51
N ARG A 167 6.84 -0.79 -8.97
CA ARG A 167 6.31 -1.28 -10.26
C ARG A 167 7.01 -0.65 -11.46
N GLU A 168 7.44 0.59 -11.33
CA GLU A 168 8.16 1.35 -12.36
C GLU A 168 9.67 1.10 -12.33
N GLY A 169 10.20 0.41 -11.31
CA GLY A 169 11.63 0.22 -11.10
C GLY A 169 12.38 1.52 -10.76
N ASN A 170 11.64 2.54 -10.30
CA ASN A 170 12.23 3.83 -9.92
C ASN A 170 12.79 3.75 -8.50
N THR A 171 14.12 3.70 -8.37
CA THR A 171 14.83 3.64 -7.08
C THR A 171 15.17 5.01 -6.49
N GLU A 172 14.81 6.11 -7.16
CA GLU A 172 14.94 7.45 -6.59
C GLU A 172 13.91 7.64 -5.46
N THR A 173 14.28 8.46 -4.47
CA THR A 173 13.36 8.79 -3.38
C THR A 173 12.19 9.61 -3.91
N VAL A 174 10.98 9.13 -3.67
CA VAL A 174 9.74 9.82 -4.06
C VAL A 174 9.31 10.78 -2.97
N ILE A 175 9.17 12.05 -3.28
CA ILE A 175 8.62 13.05 -2.36
C ILE A 175 7.10 13.10 -2.51
N VAL A 176 6.38 12.95 -1.39
CA VAL A 176 4.91 12.86 -1.35
C VAL A 176 4.31 14.06 -0.64
N GLU A 177 3.43 14.78 -1.33
CA GLU A 177 2.58 15.78 -0.72
C GLU A 177 1.47 15.07 0.07
N ILE A 178 1.54 15.18 1.39
CA ILE A 178 0.57 14.55 2.31
C ILE A 178 -0.67 15.45 2.42
N SER A 179 -1.82 14.87 2.19
CA SER A 179 -3.14 15.52 2.21
C SER A 179 -3.99 15.12 3.40
#